data_fd21cf19b05a4adac9e2d14d1ff5a809
#
_entry.id   fd21cf19b05a4adac9e2d14d1ff5a809
#
_cell.length_a   1.000
_cell.length_b   1.000
_cell.length_c   1.000
_cell.angle_alpha   90.00
_cell.angle_beta   90.00
_cell.angle_gamma   90.00
#
_symmetry.space_group_name_H-M   'P 1'
#
loop_
_entity.id
_entity.type
_entity.pdbx_description
1 polymer ?
#
loop_
_entity_poly.entity_id
_entity_poly.type
_entity_poly.pdbx_seq_one_letter_code
_entity_poly.pdbx_strand_id
1 'polypeptide(L)'
;MATETIQMPHSIQDLGFRRNLLDDLALKTLYMHGEMTLSELSASLKVSRKIIEEVFQQLRKEELCEVKGLVEGIHLITTTSEGRSRAVQLFSQSQYVGAAPVSLSDYNERVRAQSVRDIDLHEADLERAFEHIVIDRSIVTQLGTALVSGTSVFLYGPTGTGKTTLAQAIPNAYQDRVWIPWALEIDGQIITLFDLILHQPVDNPTVADADPRWVLCKRPRVIVGGELTIEMLDLQYNPATNFYSAPVHMKANNGVMIIDDFGRQRFRPAELFNRWTVPLDRRVDYLTLAGGRKFEIPFDAFVVFATNLDPSTLADEAFLRRIHNKVKVDYVSPEQFQEIFRRLCEQYGLPYERAMVDTLIAMLGNEWNQPLRACYPLDVVNQIRWSAQYAGKEPVLNRETLAQACHNYFLAPGQKAHW
;
A
#
# COMPACT_ATOMS: atom_id res chain seq x y z
N MET A 1 14.99 -0.79 -14.96
CA MET A 1 15.06 0.39 -15.84
C MET A 1 14.93 1.65 -15.00
N ALA A 2 15.61 2.74 -15.36
CA ALA A 2 15.42 4.01 -14.65
C ALA A 2 13.99 4.51 -14.97
N THR A 3 13.22 4.82 -13.93
CA THR A 3 11.88 5.39 -14.10
C THR A 3 12.03 6.74 -14.80
N GLU A 4 11.39 6.91 -15.95
CA GLU A 4 11.44 8.14 -16.74
C GLU A 4 11.01 9.33 -15.88
N THR A 5 11.83 10.38 -15.88
CA THR A 5 11.59 11.59 -15.10
C THR A 5 10.39 12.37 -15.68
N ILE A 6 9.43 12.71 -14.83
CA ILE A 6 8.31 13.56 -15.22
C ILE A 6 8.81 15.00 -15.28
N GLN A 7 8.72 15.62 -16.44
CA GLN A 7 9.19 17.00 -16.62
C GLN A 7 8.31 18.00 -15.87
N MET A 8 8.95 19.00 -15.27
CA MET A 8 8.25 20.09 -14.59
C MET A 8 7.46 20.93 -15.58
N PRO A 9 6.18 21.24 -15.33
CA PRO A 9 5.39 22.15 -16.14
C PRO A 9 6.02 23.55 -16.22
N HIS A 10 6.09 24.11 -17.42
CA HIS A 10 6.66 25.45 -17.66
C HIS A 10 5.61 26.55 -17.77
N SER A 11 4.34 26.19 -17.97
CA SER A 11 3.21 27.11 -18.10
C SER A 11 1.97 26.55 -17.37
N ILE A 12 1.00 27.42 -17.12
CA ILE A 12 -0.30 27.02 -16.53
C ILE A 12 -1.04 26.03 -17.45
N GLN A 13 -0.85 26.12 -18.76
CA GLN A 13 -1.49 25.22 -19.72
C GLN A 13 -0.96 23.79 -19.59
N ASP A 14 0.32 23.62 -19.25
CA ASP A 14 0.98 22.32 -19.09
C ASP A 14 0.50 21.59 -17.81
N LEU A 15 -0.22 22.27 -16.90
CA LEU A 15 -0.76 21.67 -15.68
C LEU A 15 -1.93 20.70 -15.95
N GLY A 16 -2.58 20.82 -17.12
CA GLY A 16 -3.64 19.91 -17.56
C GLY A 16 -5.01 20.15 -16.92
N PHE A 17 -5.18 21.22 -16.13
CA PHE A 17 -6.45 21.60 -15.51
C PHE A 17 -6.73 23.13 -15.65
N ARG A 18 -7.92 23.55 -15.26
CA ARG A 18 -8.33 24.95 -15.44
C ARG A 18 -7.57 25.88 -14.51
N ARG A 19 -7.09 27.02 -15.06
CA ARG A 19 -6.36 28.07 -14.34
C ARG A 19 -7.03 28.48 -13.03
N ASN A 20 -8.36 28.69 -13.03
CA ASN A 20 -9.10 29.14 -11.85
C ASN A 20 -8.88 28.24 -10.64
N LEU A 21 -8.70 26.93 -10.83
CA LEU A 21 -8.42 26.02 -9.72
C LEU A 21 -7.07 26.33 -9.06
N LEU A 22 -6.05 26.69 -9.84
CA LEU A 22 -4.75 27.05 -9.30
C LEU A 22 -4.81 28.41 -8.57
N ASP A 23 -5.50 29.40 -9.16
CA ASP A 23 -5.69 30.72 -8.55
C ASP A 23 -6.45 30.57 -7.20
N ASP A 24 -7.50 29.74 -7.15
CA ASP A 24 -8.26 29.45 -5.94
C ASP A 24 -7.41 28.71 -4.86
N LEU A 25 -6.59 27.76 -5.26
CA LEU A 25 -5.66 27.05 -4.36
C LEU A 25 -4.60 28.01 -3.80
N ALA A 26 -4.04 28.88 -4.64
CA ALA A 26 -3.05 29.86 -4.22
C ALA A 26 -3.64 30.84 -3.21
N LEU A 27 -4.84 31.34 -3.47
CA LEU A 27 -5.53 32.26 -2.56
C LEU A 27 -5.86 31.60 -1.21
N LYS A 28 -6.36 30.34 -1.24
CA LYS A 28 -6.61 29.58 0.00
C LYS A 28 -5.33 29.32 0.79
N THR A 29 -4.26 28.94 0.11
CA THR A 29 -2.95 28.69 0.74
C THR A 29 -2.42 29.97 1.39
N LEU A 30 -2.45 31.10 0.67
CA LEU A 30 -2.03 32.39 1.19
C LEU A 30 -2.88 32.85 2.40
N TYR A 31 -4.20 32.63 2.35
CA TYR A 31 -5.09 32.93 3.47
C TYR A 31 -4.76 32.12 4.73
N MET A 32 -4.49 30.81 4.56
CA MET A 32 -4.15 29.90 5.68
C MET A 32 -2.84 30.29 6.38
N HIS A 33 -1.83 30.72 5.64
CA HIS A 33 -0.51 31.07 6.17
C HIS A 33 -0.37 32.56 6.55
N GLY A 34 -1.29 33.39 6.07
CA GLY A 34 -1.32 34.84 6.32
C GLY A 34 -0.37 35.60 5.41
N GLU A 35 0.93 35.40 5.52
CA GLU A 35 1.97 36.03 4.70
C GLU A 35 2.92 34.96 4.19
N MET A 36 3.27 35.02 2.90
CA MET A 36 4.18 34.06 2.25
C MET A 36 5.02 34.79 1.20
N THR A 37 6.23 34.33 1.00
CA THR A 37 6.99 34.68 -0.21
C THR A 37 6.46 33.88 -1.42
N LEU A 38 6.71 34.37 -2.64
CA LEU A 38 6.36 33.63 -3.86
C LEU A 38 7.08 32.27 -3.92
N SER A 39 8.26 32.14 -3.32
CA SER A 39 8.99 30.86 -3.25
C SER A 39 8.32 29.87 -2.30
N GLU A 40 7.86 30.31 -1.14
CA GLU A 40 7.11 29.48 -0.18
C GLU A 40 5.77 29.02 -0.78
N LEU A 41 5.06 29.92 -1.49
CA LEU A 41 3.82 29.58 -2.19
C LEU A 41 4.09 28.52 -3.30
N SER A 42 5.17 28.71 -4.07
CA SER A 42 5.63 27.74 -5.08
C SER A 42 5.92 26.37 -4.45
N ALA A 43 6.64 26.32 -3.35
CA ALA A 43 6.97 25.11 -2.62
C ALA A 43 5.72 24.41 -2.05
N SER A 44 4.76 25.18 -1.53
CA SER A 44 3.50 24.67 -0.98
C SER A 44 2.61 24.05 -2.05
N LEU A 45 2.45 24.75 -3.19
CA LEU A 45 1.61 24.29 -4.30
C LEU A 45 2.32 23.28 -5.22
N LYS A 46 3.63 23.04 -5.01
CA LYS A 46 4.42 22.12 -5.84
C LYS A 46 4.39 22.48 -7.33
N VAL A 47 4.48 23.75 -7.67
CA VAL A 47 4.56 24.25 -9.05
C VAL A 47 5.72 25.22 -9.19
N SER A 48 6.19 25.43 -10.43
CA SER A 48 7.35 26.29 -10.68
C SER A 48 7.07 27.75 -10.25
N ARG A 49 8.13 28.44 -9.79
CA ARG A 49 8.03 29.84 -9.40
C ARG A 49 7.48 30.73 -10.53
N LYS A 50 7.83 30.44 -11.79
CA LYS A 50 7.32 31.17 -12.95
C LYS A 50 5.78 31.11 -13.01
N ILE A 51 5.20 29.94 -12.80
CA ILE A 51 3.74 29.77 -12.76
C ILE A 51 3.13 30.57 -11.61
N ILE A 52 3.76 30.55 -10.44
CA ILE A 52 3.27 31.31 -9.26
C ILE A 52 3.35 32.83 -9.50
N GLU A 53 4.37 33.31 -10.21
CA GLU A 53 4.45 34.73 -10.61
C GLU A 53 3.25 35.11 -11.52
N GLU A 54 2.85 34.26 -12.45
CA GLU A 54 1.66 34.48 -13.30
C GLU A 54 0.36 34.47 -12.47
N VAL A 55 0.21 33.53 -11.52
CA VAL A 55 -0.92 33.45 -10.59
C VAL A 55 -0.98 34.71 -9.72
N PHE A 56 0.16 35.10 -9.15
CA PHE A 56 0.25 36.30 -8.34
C PHE A 56 -0.19 37.57 -9.10
N GLN A 57 0.28 37.75 -10.35
CA GLN A 57 -0.13 38.90 -11.17
C GLN A 57 -1.65 38.93 -11.41
N GLN A 58 -2.26 37.74 -11.61
CA GLN A 58 -3.73 37.67 -11.76
C GLN A 58 -4.45 38.01 -10.47
N LEU A 59 -4.08 37.41 -9.33
CA LEU A 59 -4.69 37.67 -8.03
C LEU A 59 -4.53 39.14 -7.63
N ARG A 60 -3.39 39.76 -7.96
CA ARG A 60 -3.16 41.17 -7.73
C ARG A 60 -4.03 42.07 -8.61
N LYS A 61 -4.22 41.70 -9.90
CA LYS A 61 -5.11 42.43 -10.82
C LYS A 61 -6.57 42.40 -10.37
N GLU A 62 -6.96 41.28 -9.72
CA GLU A 62 -8.28 41.09 -9.13
C GLU A 62 -8.40 41.68 -7.71
N GLU A 63 -7.35 42.37 -7.25
CA GLU A 63 -7.29 42.99 -5.90
C GLU A 63 -7.43 41.99 -4.73
N LEU A 64 -7.13 40.70 -4.98
CA LEU A 64 -7.25 39.63 -3.97
C LEU A 64 -6.00 39.47 -3.11
N CYS A 65 -4.84 39.93 -3.59
CA CYS A 65 -3.58 39.92 -2.85
C CYS A 65 -2.79 41.21 -3.06
N GLU A 66 -1.89 41.50 -2.11
CA GLU A 66 -1.01 42.68 -2.14
C GLU A 66 0.41 42.31 -1.71
N VAL A 67 1.38 43.16 -2.11
CA VAL A 67 2.78 43.03 -1.70
C VAL A 67 2.96 43.78 -0.38
N LYS A 68 3.46 43.09 0.66
CA LYS A 68 3.84 43.68 1.94
C LYS A 68 5.29 44.16 1.97
N GLY A 69 6.16 43.55 1.21
CA GLY A 69 7.58 43.87 1.22
C GLY A 69 8.40 42.91 0.36
N LEU A 70 9.69 42.88 0.59
CA LEU A 70 10.65 42.00 -0.03
C LEU A 70 11.46 41.25 1.06
N VAL A 71 11.57 39.93 0.90
CA VAL A 71 12.45 39.09 1.71
C VAL A 71 13.47 38.46 0.75
N GLU A 72 14.75 38.73 0.94
CA GLU A 72 15.83 38.27 0.07
C GLU A 72 15.60 38.56 -1.44
N GLY A 73 14.97 39.75 -1.74
CA GLY A 73 14.65 40.12 -3.11
C GLY A 73 13.40 39.44 -3.70
N ILE A 74 12.67 38.64 -2.93
CA ILE A 74 11.43 37.96 -3.33
C ILE A 74 10.23 38.67 -2.70
N HIS A 75 9.15 38.86 -3.46
CA HIS A 75 7.94 39.47 -2.94
C HIS A 75 7.35 38.66 -1.79
N LEU A 76 7.15 39.35 -0.64
CA LEU A 76 6.32 38.88 0.46
C LEU A 76 4.90 39.37 0.20
N ILE A 77 3.95 38.47 0.10
CA ILE A 77 2.56 38.74 -0.30
C ILE A 77 1.58 38.33 0.81
N THR A 78 0.43 38.95 0.83
CA THR A 78 -0.68 38.66 1.74
C THR A 78 -2.02 38.83 1.03
N THR A 79 -3.09 38.31 1.62
CA THR A 79 -4.46 38.54 1.14
C THR A 79 -4.97 39.91 1.52
N THR A 80 -5.66 40.61 0.62
CA THR A 80 -6.46 41.80 0.91
C THR A 80 -7.72 41.45 1.72
N SER A 81 -8.54 42.45 2.09
CA SER A 81 -9.87 42.22 2.69
C SER A 81 -10.80 41.47 1.74
N GLU A 82 -10.78 41.82 0.45
CA GLU A 82 -11.54 41.09 -0.59
C GLU A 82 -11.02 39.68 -0.80
N GLY A 83 -9.69 39.53 -0.85
CA GLY A 83 -9.06 38.22 -0.94
C GLY A 83 -9.43 37.30 0.23
N ARG A 84 -9.50 37.81 1.46
CA ARG A 84 -9.95 37.02 2.62
C ARG A 84 -11.41 36.60 2.49
N SER A 85 -12.29 37.52 2.08
CA SER A 85 -13.71 37.21 1.85
C SER A 85 -13.87 36.11 0.78
N ARG A 86 -13.13 36.24 -0.33
CA ARG A 86 -13.12 35.24 -1.40
C ARG A 86 -12.58 33.90 -0.94
N ALA A 87 -11.46 33.85 -0.19
CA ALA A 87 -10.89 32.64 0.35
C ALA A 87 -11.88 31.91 1.26
N VAL A 88 -12.61 32.60 2.14
CA VAL A 88 -13.66 31.99 2.99
C VAL A 88 -14.76 31.33 2.15
N GLN A 89 -15.20 31.98 1.06
CA GLN A 89 -16.16 31.38 0.13
C GLN A 89 -15.61 30.11 -0.52
N LEU A 90 -14.33 30.12 -0.96
CA LEU A 90 -13.68 28.96 -1.56
C LEU A 90 -13.53 27.81 -0.56
N PHE A 91 -13.24 28.08 0.71
CA PHE A 91 -13.19 27.08 1.76
C PHE A 91 -14.55 26.40 2.00
N SER A 92 -15.66 27.12 1.81
CA SER A 92 -16.99 26.50 1.88
C SER A 92 -17.28 25.52 0.74
N GLN A 93 -16.59 25.68 -0.40
CA GLN A 93 -16.70 24.77 -1.55
C GLN A 93 -15.74 23.58 -1.45
N SER A 94 -14.50 23.80 -1.02
CA SER A 94 -13.50 22.75 -0.79
C SER A 94 -12.44 23.22 0.18
N GLN A 95 -12.19 22.45 1.23
CA GLN A 95 -11.16 22.75 2.24
C GLN A 95 -9.77 22.22 1.83
N TYR A 96 -9.62 21.63 0.64
CA TYR A 96 -8.32 21.17 0.20
C TYR A 96 -7.33 22.32 0.06
N VAL A 97 -6.19 22.19 0.73
CA VAL A 97 -5.00 23.05 0.61
C VAL A 97 -3.79 22.13 0.52
N GLY A 98 -2.89 22.38 -0.42
CA GLY A 98 -1.71 21.55 -0.64
C GLY A 98 -1.23 21.58 -2.08
N ALA A 99 -0.52 20.54 -2.50
CA ALA A 99 0.02 20.43 -3.85
C ALA A 99 -1.07 20.62 -4.92
N ALA A 100 -0.76 21.36 -5.98
CA ALA A 100 -1.63 21.44 -7.14
C ALA A 100 -1.86 20.02 -7.71
N PRO A 101 -3.10 19.67 -8.07
CA PRO A 101 -3.40 18.33 -8.57
C PRO A 101 -2.78 18.10 -9.94
N VAL A 102 -2.76 16.85 -10.37
CA VAL A 102 -2.47 16.47 -11.76
C VAL A 102 -3.77 16.16 -12.49
N SER A 103 -3.77 16.20 -13.82
CA SER A 103 -4.95 15.83 -14.60
C SER A 103 -5.19 14.31 -14.56
N LEU A 104 -6.46 13.89 -14.76
CA LEU A 104 -6.80 12.48 -14.93
C LEU A 104 -6.06 11.84 -16.10
N SER A 105 -5.82 12.58 -17.19
CA SER A 105 -5.09 12.10 -18.37
C SER A 105 -3.64 11.76 -18.01
N ASP A 106 -2.93 12.70 -17.36
CA ASP A 106 -1.53 12.52 -16.96
C ASP A 106 -1.39 11.35 -15.97
N TYR A 107 -2.33 11.22 -15.04
CA TYR A 107 -2.37 10.09 -14.11
C TYR A 107 -2.53 8.76 -14.86
N ASN A 108 -3.53 8.66 -15.74
CA ASN A 108 -3.81 7.43 -16.47
C ASN A 108 -2.64 7.03 -17.38
N GLU A 109 -2.01 8.00 -18.04
CA GLU A 109 -0.82 7.77 -18.87
C GLU A 109 0.34 7.28 -18.02
N ARG A 110 0.62 7.94 -16.90
CA ARG A 110 1.73 7.55 -16.01
C ARG A 110 1.52 6.17 -15.41
N VAL A 111 0.33 5.84 -14.94
CA VAL A 111 0.04 4.48 -14.41
C VAL A 111 0.28 3.41 -15.46
N ARG A 112 -0.08 3.65 -16.72
CA ARG A 112 0.19 2.71 -17.82
C ARG A 112 1.68 2.59 -18.13
N ALA A 113 2.42 3.72 -18.15
CA ALA A 113 3.85 3.74 -18.44
C ALA A 113 4.73 3.05 -17.40
N GLN A 114 4.23 2.88 -16.17
CA GLN A 114 4.96 2.22 -15.07
C GLN A 114 4.26 0.94 -14.58
N SER A 115 3.57 0.25 -15.49
CA SER A 115 2.78 -0.95 -15.19
C SER A 115 3.60 -2.04 -14.48
N VAL A 116 2.95 -2.76 -13.54
CA VAL A 116 3.54 -3.95 -12.89
C VAL A 116 3.79 -5.09 -13.85
N ARG A 117 3.20 -5.06 -15.05
CA ARG A 117 3.33 -6.11 -16.06
C ARG A 117 4.54 -5.94 -16.96
N ASP A 118 5.04 -4.71 -17.08
CA ASP A 118 6.16 -4.39 -17.96
C ASP A 118 7.51 -4.55 -17.26
N ILE A 119 7.50 -5.17 -16.06
CA ILE A 119 8.70 -5.41 -15.27
C ILE A 119 9.31 -6.75 -15.67
N ASP A 120 10.58 -6.71 -16.00
CA ASP A 120 11.38 -7.90 -16.28
C ASP A 120 11.83 -8.55 -14.95
N LEU A 121 11.00 -9.46 -14.44
CA LEU A 121 11.25 -10.19 -13.20
C LEU A 121 11.92 -11.53 -13.49
N HIS A 122 13.02 -11.81 -12.80
CA HIS A 122 13.79 -13.04 -12.90
C HIS A 122 13.74 -13.87 -11.61
N GLU A 123 14.13 -15.11 -11.69
CA GLU A 123 14.19 -16.04 -10.55
C GLU A 123 14.99 -15.45 -9.38
N ALA A 124 16.12 -14.78 -9.67
CA ALA A 124 16.96 -14.14 -8.67
C ALA A 124 16.27 -13.02 -7.88
N ASP A 125 15.30 -12.33 -8.48
CA ASP A 125 14.52 -11.28 -7.80
C ASP A 125 13.60 -11.88 -6.74
N LEU A 126 13.03 -13.05 -7.05
CA LEU A 126 12.18 -13.76 -6.11
C LEU A 126 13.00 -14.46 -5.03
N GLU A 127 14.13 -15.08 -5.38
CA GLU A 127 15.03 -15.66 -4.39
C GLU A 127 15.47 -14.62 -3.37
N ARG A 128 15.85 -13.44 -3.80
CA ARG A 128 16.16 -12.31 -2.92
C ARG A 128 14.95 -11.86 -2.09
N ALA A 129 13.75 -11.75 -2.69
CA ALA A 129 12.54 -11.34 -1.99
C ALA A 129 12.14 -12.29 -0.87
N PHE A 130 12.39 -13.58 -1.04
CA PHE A 130 12.04 -14.65 -0.10
C PHE A 130 13.24 -15.21 0.69
N GLU A 131 14.44 -14.62 0.58
CA GLU A 131 15.68 -15.12 1.22
C GLU A 131 15.52 -15.39 2.73
N HIS A 132 14.78 -14.50 3.40
CA HIS A 132 14.51 -14.62 4.84
C HIS A 132 13.40 -15.60 5.20
N ILE A 133 12.71 -16.19 4.22
CA ILE A 133 11.60 -17.13 4.41
C ILE A 133 12.07 -18.53 4.02
N VAL A 134 11.74 -19.52 4.84
CA VAL A 134 11.94 -20.94 4.47
C VAL A 134 10.72 -21.39 3.67
N ILE A 135 10.90 -21.58 2.38
CA ILE A 135 9.83 -21.88 1.43
C ILE A 135 10.28 -22.93 0.43
N ASP A 136 9.33 -23.69 -0.09
CA ASP A 136 9.58 -24.64 -1.16
C ASP A 136 9.87 -23.93 -2.50
N ARG A 137 10.89 -24.38 -3.22
CA ARG A 137 11.26 -23.80 -4.52
C ARG A 137 10.11 -23.86 -5.52
N SER A 138 9.27 -24.87 -5.45
CA SER A 138 8.08 -24.99 -6.31
C SER A 138 7.08 -23.85 -6.09
N ILE A 139 6.90 -23.39 -4.83
CA ILE A 139 6.04 -22.26 -4.50
C ILE A 139 6.67 -20.96 -5.03
N VAL A 140 7.98 -20.78 -4.89
CA VAL A 140 8.70 -19.61 -5.45
C VAL A 140 8.49 -19.52 -6.97
N THR A 141 8.64 -20.65 -7.68
CA THR A 141 8.42 -20.71 -9.13
C THR A 141 6.97 -20.38 -9.51
N GLN A 142 5.99 -20.92 -8.77
CA GLN A 142 4.57 -20.61 -9.02
C GLN A 142 4.27 -19.12 -8.78
N LEU A 143 4.81 -18.52 -7.70
CA LEU A 143 4.66 -17.09 -7.43
C LEU A 143 5.36 -16.25 -8.49
N GLY A 144 6.54 -16.65 -8.96
CA GLY A 144 7.24 -15.99 -10.06
C GLY A 144 6.42 -15.96 -11.34
N THR A 145 5.86 -17.09 -11.72
CA THR A 145 4.97 -17.19 -12.88
C THR A 145 3.73 -16.30 -12.71
N ALA A 146 3.16 -16.23 -11.50
CA ALA A 146 2.03 -15.35 -11.21
C ALA A 146 2.40 -13.88 -11.33
N LEU A 147 3.57 -13.47 -10.82
CA LEU A 147 4.06 -12.09 -10.88
C LEU A 147 4.35 -11.64 -12.32
N VAL A 148 5.00 -12.49 -13.11
CA VAL A 148 5.24 -12.24 -14.55
C VAL A 148 3.92 -12.09 -15.32
N SER A 149 2.87 -12.83 -14.94
CA SER A 149 1.53 -12.65 -15.55
C SER A 149 0.91 -11.29 -15.22
N GLY A 150 1.37 -10.62 -14.17
CA GLY A 150 0.91 -9.30 -13.70
C GLY A 150 -0.58 -9.27 -13.33
N THR A 151 -1.19 -10.43 -12.99
CA THR A 151 -2.63 -10.52 -12.75
C THR A 151 -2.97 -10.57 -11.25
N SER A 152 -3.38 -11.71 -10.79
CA SER A 152 -3.75 -11.95 -9.39
C SER A 152 -3.43 -13.37 -9.00
N VAL A 153 -3.33 -13.62 -7.70
CA VAL A 153 -3.06 -14.95 -7.14
C VAL A 153 -3.92 -15.23 -5.92
N PHE A 154 -4.42 -16.45 -5.80
CA PHE A 154 -4.85 -17.00 -4.53
C PHE A 154 -3.68 -17.67 -3.83
N LEU A 155 -3.36 -17.22 -2.60
CA LEU A 155 -2.53 -17.95 -1.65
C LEU A 155 -3.47 -18.63 -0.66
N TYR A 156 -3.63 -19.93 -0.74
CA TYR A 156 -4.58 -20.65 0.10
C TYR A 156 -3.93 -21.83 0.81
N GLY A 157 -4.54 -22.29 1.88
CA GLY A 157 -4.05 -23.43 2.63
C GLY A 157 -4.27 -23.28 4.15
N PRO A 158 -3.87 -24.26 4.97
CA PRO A 158 -4.13 -24.25 6.39
C PRO A 158 -3.63 -23.00 7.13
N THR A 159 -4.21 -22.71 8.28
CA THR A 159 -3.76 -21.60 9.13
C THR A 159 -2.34 -21.86 9.66
N GLY A 160 -1.53 -20.78 9.77
CA GLY A 160 -0.17 -20.87 10.31
C GLY A 160 0.89 -21.43 9.36
N THR A 161 0.60 -21.53 8.06
CA THR A 161 1.55 -22.00 7.04
C THR A 161 2.41 -20.90 6.41
N GLY A 162 2.25 -19.61 6.84
CA GLY A 162 3.09 -18.51 6.38
C GLY A 162 2.54 -17.73 5.17
N LYS A 163 1.26 -17.90 4.78
CA LYS A 163 0.64 -17.19 3.64
C LYS A 163 0.78 -15.68 3.72
N THR A 164 0.45 -15.09 4.85
CA THR A 164 0.57 -13.63 5.08
C THR A 164 2.02 -13.17 4.94
N THR A 165 2.97 -13.92 5.49
CA THR A 165 4.41 -13.63 5.39
C THR A 165 4.88 -13.67 3.94
N LEU A 166 4.44 -14.67 3.18
CA LEU A 166 4.74 -14.80 1.75
C LEU A 166 4.14 -13.64 0.95
N ALA A 167 2.86 -13.33 1.18
CA ALA A 167 2.20 -12.21 0.52
C ALA A 167 2.92 -10.88 0.77
N GLN A 168 3.34 -10.64 2.02
CA GLN A 168 4.06 -9.45 2.43
C GLN A 168 5.48 -9.34 1.87
N ALA A 169 6.09 -10.45 1.47
CA ALA A 169 7.41 -10.48 0.87
C ALA A 169 7.38 -10.23 -0.66
N ILE A 170 6.26 -10.51 -1.33
CA ILE A 170 6.11 -10.32 -2.80
C ILE A 170 6.57 -8.93 -3.28
N PRO A 171 6.20 -7.80 -2.64
CA PRO A 171 6.64 -6.48 -3.10
C PRO A 171 8.15 -6.28 -3.11
N ASN A 172 8.91 -7.07 -2.35
CA ASN A 172 10.38 -7.00 -2.33
C ASN A 172 11.02 -7.52 -3.63
N ALA A 173 10.27 -8.23 -4.47
CA ALA A 173 10.74 -8.63 -5.79
C ALA A 173 10.97 -7.42 -6.72
N TYR A 174 10.21 -6.35 -6.53
CA TYR A 174 10.31 -5.14 -7.33
C TYR A 174 11.42 -4.21 -6.82
N GLN A 175 12.35 -3.84 -7.69
CA GLN A 175 13.49 -2.98 -7.35
C GLN A 175 13.36 -1.56 -7.93
N ASP A 176 12.48 -1.37 -8.87
CA ASP A 176 12.22 -0.09 -9.52
C ASP A 176 11.39 0.87 -8.66
N ARG A 177 11.11 2.02 -9.19
CA ARG A 177 10.39 3.11 -8.51
C ARG A 177 9.23 3.56 -9.38
N VAL A 178 8.23 4.15 -8.75
CA VAL A 178 7.04 4.68 -9.42
C VAL A 178 6.73 6.09 -8.95
N TRP A 179 6.14 6.89 -9.83
CA TRP A 179 5.67 8.22 -9.53
C TRP A 179 4.20 8.17 -9.10
N ILE A 180 3.90 8.79 -7.98
CA ILE A 180 2.55 8.86 -7.39
C ILE A 180 2.21 10.33 -7.16
N PRO A 181 1.10 10.86 -7.71
CA PRO A 181 0.75 12.26 -7.53
C PRO A 181 0.12 12.51 -6.16
N TRP A 182 0.31 13.72 -5.63
CA TRP A 182 -0.34 14.13 -4.38
C TRP A 182 -1.86 14.08 -4.49
N ALA A 183 -2.39 14.61 -5.58
CA ALA A 183 -3.83 14.70 -5.82
C ALA A 183 -4.13 14.75 -7.32
N LEU A 184 -5.38 14.44 -7.67
CA LEU A 184 -5.92 14.49 -9.02
C LEU A 184 -7.03 15.55 -9.10
N GLU A 185 -7.18 16.15 -10.26
CA GLU A 185 -8.32 16.99 -10.60
C GLU A 185 -9.24 16.27 -11.58
N ILE A 186 -10.54 16.27 -11.28
CA ILE A 186 -11.58 15.75 -12.17
C ILE A 186 -12.80 16.67 -12.08
N ASP A 187 -13.10 17.41 -13.14
CA ASP A 187 -14.23 18.34 -13.22
C ASP A 187 -14.31 19.35 -12.08
N GLY A 188 -13.18 19.91 -11.69
CA GLY A 188 -13.09 20.87 -10.60
C GLY A 188 -13.10 20.23 -9.21
N GLN A 189 -13.21 18.92 -9.11
CA GLN A 189 -13.14 18.18 -7.85
C GLN A 189 -11.72 17.64 -7.62
N ILE A 190 -11.28 17.66 -6.37
CA ILE A 190 -9.95 17.16 -5.99
C ILE A 190 -10.08 15.82 -5.30
N ILE A 191 -9.24 14.88 -5.74
CA ILE A 191 -9.11 13.53 -5.17
C ILE A 191 -7.69 13.38 -4.66
N THR A 192 -7.50 13.26 -3.35
CA THR A 192 -6.17 12.99 -2.76
C THR A 192 -5.80 11.53 -2.98
N LEU A 193 -4.56 11.31 -3.44
CA LEU A 193 -4.07 9.96 -3.74
C LEU A 193 -2.88 9.58 -2.88
N PHE A 194 -1.84 10.44 -2.80
CA PHE A 194 -0.65 10.14 -2.03
C PHE A 194 -0.97 10.00 -0.54
N ASP A 195 -0.47 8.92 0.07
CA ASP A 195 -0.73 8.54 1.46
C ASP A 195 0.59 8.06 2.09
N LEU A 196 1.10 8.79 3.08
CA LEU A 196 2.38 8.48 3.75
C LEU A 196 2.40 7.13 4.47
N ILE A 197 1.23 6.57 4.80
CA ILE A 197 1.15 5.25 5.44
C ILE A 197 1.35 4.13 4.42
N LEU A 198 0.84 4.32 3.20
CA LEU A 198 0.83 3.31 2.14
C LEU A 198 1.99 3.47 1.16
N HIS A 199 2.43 4.70 0.92
CA HIS A 199 3.44 5.04 -0.06
C HIS A 199 4.75 5.40 0.63
N GLN A 200 5.86 4.79 0.21
CA GLN A 200 7.19 5.02 0.75
C GLN A 200 7.99 5.90 -0.21
N PRO A 201 8.12 7.21 0.07
CA PRO A 201 8.97 8.09 -0.72
C PRO A 201 10.42 7.61 -0.75
N VAL A 202 11.09 7.91 -1.85
CA VAL A 202 12.53 7.63 -2.03
C VAL A 202 13.23 8.91 -2.40
N ASP A 203 14.23 9.28 -1.61
CA ASP A 203 15.11 10.40 -1.93
C ASP A 203 15.96 10.03 -3.15
N ASN A 204 15.84 10.82 -4.22
CA ASN A 204 16.66 10.66 -5.40
C ASN A 204 17.21 12.02 -5.84
N PRO A 205 18.48 12.33 -5.53
CA PRO A 205 19.08 13.63 -5.85
C PRO A 205 19.21 13.89 -7.36
N THR A 206 19.09 12.85 -8.21
CA THR A 206 19.14 13.00 -9.68
C THR A 206 17.85 13.52 -10.29
N VAL A 207 16.81 13.75 -9.50
CA VAL A 207 15.45 14.13 -9.97
C VAL A 207 15.12 15.58 -9.60
N ALA A 208 16.11 16.44 -9.45
CA ALA A 208 15.94 17.85 -9.07
C ALA A 208 14.99 18.65 -10.00
N ASP A 209 14.88 18.25 -11.26
CA ASP A 209 14.04 18.91 -12.28
C ASP A 209 12.69 18.21 -12.53
N ALA A 210 12.33 17.22 -11.70
CA ALA A 210 11.05 16.53 -11.85
C ALA A 210 9.87 17.39 -11.38
N ASP A 211 8.69 17.13 -11.93
CA ASP A 211 7.44 17.74 -11.49
C ASP A 211 7.16 17.41 -10.01
N PRO A 212 7.23 18.39 -9.10
CA PRO A 212 7.09 18.15 -7.67
C PRO A 212 5.67 17.81 -7.22
N ARG A 213 4.68 17.86 -8.13
CA ARG A 213 3.33 17.36 -7.88
C ARG A 213 3.28 15.83 -7.78
N TRP A 214 4.36 15.17 -8.21
CA TRP A 214 4.55 13.73 -8.12
C TRP A 214 5.63 13.40 -7.09
N VAL A 215 5.43 12.29 -6.39
CA VAL A 215 6.37 11.75 -5.41
C VAL A 215 6.96 10.47 -5.96
N LEU A 216 8.28 10.38 -6.03
CA LEU A 216 8.96 9.13 -6.39
C LEU A 216 8.93 8.18 -5.18
N CYS A 217 8.33 7.00 -5.36
CA CYS A 217 8.11 6.03 -4.31
C CYS A 217 8.64 4.64 -4.70
N LYS A 218 8.88 3.80 -3.70
CA LYS A 218 8.86 2.36 -3.94
C LYS A 218 7.48 1.97 -4.44
N ARG A 219 7.38 0.84 -5.17
CA ARG A 219 6.08 0.33 -5.57
C ARG A 219 5.18 0.13 -4.36
N PRO A 220 3.91 0.58 -4.41
CA PRO A 220 2.98 0.49 -3.28
C PRO A 220 2.83 -0.93 -2.76
N ARG A 221 2.76 -1.04 -1.43
CA ARG A 221 2.37 -2.26 -0.74
C ARG A 221 1.17 -1.97 0.14
N VAL A 222 0.00 -2.31 -0.36
CA VAL A 222 -1.26 -2.06 0.34
C VAL A 222 -1.77 -3.38 0.91
N ILE A 223 -1.97 -3.43 2.22
CA ILE A 223 -2.46 -4.61 2.93
C ILE A 223 -3.80 -4.24 3.57
N VAL A 224 -4.81 -5.04 3.31
CA VAL A 224 -6.14 -4.92 3.90
C VAL A 224 -6.58 -6.30 4.42
N GLY A 225 -7.29 -6.32 5.52
CA GLY A 225 -7.77 -7.54 6.17
C GLY A 225 -9.28 -7.51 6.40
N GLY A 226 -9.71 -7.92 7.60
CA GLY A 226 -11.13 -7.95 7.98
C GLY A 226 -11.81 -6.59 8.04
N GLU A 227 -11.06 -5.49 8.07
CA GLU A 227 -11.56 -4.12 8.04
C GLU A 227 -12.02 -3.67 6.65
N LEU A 228 -11.59 -4.35 5.57
CA LEU A 228 -11.99 -3.99 4.21
C LEU A 228 -13.52 -4.02 4.06
N THR A 229 -14.07 -2.95 3.51
CA THR A 229 -15.48 -2.86 3.14
C THR A 229 -15.63 -2.54 1.64
N ILE A 230 -16.81 -2.78 1.07
CA ILE A 230 -17.07 -2.48 -0.36
C ILE A 230 -16.95 -0.99 -0.64
N GLU A 231 -17.37 -0.14 0.31
CA GLU A 231 -17.29 1.32 0.18
C GLU A 231 -15.85 1.82 0.08
N MET A 232 -14.87 1.12 0.66
CA MET A 232 -13.44 1.46 0.53
C MET A 232 -12.91 1.27 -0.90
N LEU A 233 -13.69 0.61 -1.77
CA LEU A 233 -13.37 0.44 -3.19
C LEU A 233 -13.99 1.55 -4.06
N ASP A 234 -14.70 2.49 -3.48
CA ASP A 234 -15.23 3.67 -4.15
C ASP A 234 -14.58 4.95 -3.60
N LEU A 235 -14.81 6.06 -4.29
CA LEU A 235 -14.30 7.36 -3.82
C LEU A 235 -14.88 7.70 -2.45
N GLN A 236 -14.02 8.06 -1.53
CA GLN A 236 -14.42 8.49 -0.19
C GLN A 236 -14.62 10.00 -0.18
N TYR A 237 -15.87 10.45 -0.32
CA TYR A 237 -16.21 11.86 -0.17
C TYR A 237 -16.31 12.24 1.29
N ASN A 238 -15.61 13.29 1.69
CA ASN A 238 -15.73 13.86 3.03
C ASN A 238 -16.59 15.13 3.00
N PRO A 239 -17.83 15.09 3.51
CA PRO A 239 -18.75 16.23 3.46
C PRO A 239 -18.30 17.41 4.36
N ALA A 240 -17.41 17.17 5.33
CA ALA A 240 -16.88 18.25 6.17
C ALA A 240 -15.79 19.06 5.45
N THR A 241 -15.03 18.42 4.58
CA THR A 241 -13.90 19.04 3.87
C THR A 241 -14.17 19.27 2.38
N ASN A 242 -15.23 18.70 1.85
CA ASN A 242 -15.67 18.83 0.45
C ASN A 242 -14.60 18.48 -0.58
N PHE A 243 -13.84 17.40 -0.34
CA PHE A 243 -12.99 16.77 -1.34
C PHE A 243 -12.95 15.25 -1.14
N TYR A 244 -12.36 14.53 -2.07
CA TYR A 244 -12.35 13.08 -2.08
C TYR A 244 -10.99 12.52 -1.66
N SER A 245 -11.01 11.32 -1.10
CA SER A 245 -9.86 10.43 -1.01
C SER A 245 -10.01 9.29 -2.01
N ALA A 246 -8.91 8.93 -2.66
CA ALA A 246 -8.86 7.81 -3.59
C ALA A 246 -9.17 6.49 -2.89
N PRO A 247 -9.87 5.54 -3.57
CA PRO A 247 -10.10 4.20 -3.04
C PRO A 247 -8.80 3.43 -2.87
N VAL A 248 -8.84 2.42 -2.01
CA VAL A 248 -7.65 1.67 -1.59
C VAL A 248 -6.91 1.00 -2.76
N HIS A 249 -7.64 0.47 -3.74
CA HIS A 249 -7.03 -0.16 -4.92
C HIS A 249 -6.38 0.85 -5.87
N MET A 250 -6.89 2.09 -5.95
CA MET A 250 -6.27 3.17 -6.70
C MET A 250 -4.94 3.60 -6.06
N LYS A 251 -4.87 3.60 -4.71
CA LYS A 251 -3.62 3.81 -3.97
C LYS A 251 -2.63 2.65 -4.16
N ALA A 252 -3.10 1.45 -4.52
CA ALA A 252 -2.26 0.29 -4.80
C ALA A 252 -1.78 0.21 -6.24
N ASN A 253 -2.22 1.09 -7.14
CA ASN A 253 -1.82 1.07 -8.54
C ASN A 253 -0.29 1.08 -8.69
N ASN A 254 0.20 0.32 -9.67
CA ASN A 254 1.62 0.06 -9.94
C ASN A 254 2.36 -0.68 -8.81
N GLY A 255 1.63 -1.35 -7.93
CA GLY A 255 2.18 -2.10 -6.81
C GLY A 255 1.44 -3.39 -6.52
N VAL A 256 1.44 -3.78 -5.26
CA VAL A 256 0.83 -5.02 -4.77
C VAL A 256 -0.28 -4.68 -3.77
N MET A 257 -1.46 -5.24 -4.01
CA MET A 257 -2.58 -5.20 -3.08
C MET A 257 -2.79 -6.58 -2.46
N ILE A 258 -2.67 -6.67 -1.16
CA ILE A 258 -2.82 -7.91 -0.39
C ILE A 258 -4.14 -7.84 0.36
N ILE A 259 -5.04 -8.77 0.08
CA ILE A 259 -6.28 -8.96 0.86
C ILE A 259 -6.06 -10.18 1.73
N ASP A 260 -5.73 -9.91 3.00
CA ASP A 260 -5.42 -10.96 3.96
C ASP A 260 -6.69 -11.49 4.64
N ASP A 261 -6.65 -12.74 5.11
CA ASP A 261 -7.79 -13.45 5.67
C ASP A 261 -9.05 -13.36 4.79
N PHE A 262 -8.85 -13.44 3.44
CA PHE A 262 -9.93 -13.29 2.48
C PHE A 262 -11.06 -14.31 2.74
N GLY A 263 -12.28 -13.80 2.78
CA GLY A 263 -13.47 -14.56 3.18
C GLY A 263 -13.91 -14.33 4.64
N ARG A 264 -13.15 -13.50 5.39
CA ARG A 264 -13.49 -13.08 6.76
C ARG A 264 -13.87 -11.60 6.88
N GLN A 265 -13.94 -10.89 5.75
CA GLN A 265 -14.41 -9.50 5.68
C GLN A 265 -15.90 -9.43 6.06
N ARG A 266 -16.38 -8.20 6.32
CA ARG A 266 -17.79 -7.96 6.65
C ARG A 266 -18.76 -8.14 5.47
N PHE A 267 -18.25 -8.19 4.25
CA PHE A 267 -19.00 -8.49 3.03
C PHE A 267 -18.75 -9.93 2.57
N ARG A 268 -19.65 -10.45 1.75
CA ARG A 268 -19.47 -11.78 1.14
C ARG A 268 -18.46 -11.70 -0.01
N PRO A 269 -17.58 -12.71 -0.19
CA PRO A 269 -16.61 -12.74 -1.30
C PRO A 269 -17.23 -12.43 -2.67
N ALA A 270 -18.45 -12.93 -2.93
CA ALA A 270 -19.17 -12.68 -4.16
C ALA A 270 -19.45 -11.18 -4.43
N GLU A 271 -19.59 -10.36 -3.39
CA GLU A 271 -19.83 -8.91 -3.56
C GLU A 271 -18.57 -8.21 -4.08
N LEU A 272 -17.39 -8.53 -3.54
CA LEU A 272 -16.13 -8.04 -4.06
C LEU A 272 -15.91 -8.50 -5.50
N PHE A 273 -16.19 -9.75 -5.77
CA PHE A 273 -15.97 -10.33 -7.09
C PHE A 273 -16.88 -9.70 -8.15
N ASN A 274 -18.13 -9.42 -7.81
CA ASN A 274 -19.04 -8.69 -8.68
C ASN A 274 -18.53 -7.27 -8.95
N ARG A 275 -18.06 -6.56 -7.90
CA ARG A 275 -17.48 -5.21 -8.03
C ARG A 275 -16.20 -5.21 -8.88
N TRP A 276 -15.38 -6.26 -8.78
CA TRP A 276 -14.08 -6.34 -9.45
C TRP A 276 -14.07 -7.18 -10.74
N THR A 277 -15.24 -7.58 -11.25
CA THR A 277 -15.31 -8.27 -12.55
C THR A 277 -14.62 -7.47 -13.65
N VAL A 278 -14.95 -6.19 -13.81
CA VAL A 278 -14.32 -5.33 -14.83
C VAL A 278 -12.86 -5.01 -14.52
N PRO A 279 -12.49 -4.59 -13.29
CA PRO A 279 -11.08 -4.38 -12.93
C PRO A 279 -10.17 -5.57 -13.22
N LEU A 280 -10.57 -6.77 -12.87
CA LEU A 280 -9.74 -7.96 -13.08
C LEU A 280 -9.68 -8.40 -14.55
N ASP A 281 -10.78 -8.26 -15.32
CA ASP A 281 -10.84 -8.67 -16.72
C ASP A 281 -10.24 -7.62 -17.67
N ARG A 282 -10.60 -6.34 -17.49
CA ARG A 282 -10.28 -5.25 -18.43
C ARG A 282 -9.17 -4.32 -17.95
N ARG A 283 -8.73 -4.46 -16.71
CA ARG A 283 -7.70 -3.59 -16.11
C ARG A 283 -8.06 -2.12 -16.05
N VAL A 284 -9.34 -1.85 -15.96
CA VAL A 284 -9.88 -0.50 -15.73
C VAL A 284 -10.96 -0.56 -14.67
N ASP A 285 -11.09 0.50 -13.91
CA ASP A 285 -12.20 0.68 -12.99
C ASP A 285 -12.96 1.96 -13.31
N TYR A 286 -14.25 1.98 -12.99
CA TYR A 286 -15.13 3.13 -13.18
C TYR A 286 -15.55 3.66 -11.82
N LEU A 287 -15.06 4.84 -11.49
CA LEU A 287 -15.41 5.55 -10.28
C LEU A 287 -16.46 6.62 -10.55
N THR A 288 -17.22 6.98 -9.52
CA THR A 288 -18.32 7.95 -9.64
C THR A 288 -18.16 9.06 -8.63
N LEU A 289 -18.16 10.32 -9.09
CA LEU A 289 -18.26 11.49 -8.21
C LEU A 289 -19.67 11.60 -7.62
N ALA A 290 -19.82 12.27 -6.47
CA ALA A 290 -21.11 12.48 -5.81
C ALA A 290 -22.15 13.14 -6.72
N GLY A 291 -21.74 13.93 -7.72
CA GLY A 291 -22.60 14.48 -8.77
C GLY A 291 -23.05 13.48 -9.85
N GLY A 292 -22.72 12.17 -9.72
CA GLY A 292 -23.10 11.12 -10.66
C GLY A 292 -22.20 10.98 -11.88
N ARG A 293 -21.19 11.83 -12.06
CA ARG A 293 -20.25 11.72 -13.17
C ARG A 293 -19.32 10.54 -12.97
N LYS A 294 -19.22 9.69 -13.99
CA LYS A 294 -18.33 8.53 -14.04
C LYS A 294 -17.06 8.87 -14.82
N PHE A 295 -15.94 8.32 -14.37
CA PHE A 295 -14.67 8.39 -15.07
C PHE A 295 -13.92 7.07 -14.94
N GLU A 296 -13.02 6.82 -15.89
CA GLU A 296 -12.22 5.60 -15.96
C GLU A 296 -10.82 5.84 -15.40
N ILE A 297 -10.35 4.88 -14.61
CA ILE A 297 -8.97 4.80 -14.13
C ILE A 297 -8.36 3.45 -14.52
N PRO A 298 -7.03 3.34 -14.69
CA PRO A 298 -6.36 2.05 -14.77
C PRO A 298 -6.48 1.28 -13.45
N PHE A 299 -6.59 -0.04 -13.55
CA PHE A 299 -6.47 -0.98 -12.44
C PHE A 299 -5.18 -1.78 -12.63
N ASP A 300 -4.07 -1.24 -12.16
CA ASP A 300 -2.73 -1.78 -12.38
C ASP A 300 -2.06 -2.17 -11.06
N ALA A 301 -2.71 -3.04 -10.30
CA ALA A 301 -2.17 -3.66 -9.11
C ALA A 301 -2.07 -5.18 -9.28
N PHE A 302 -1.01 -5.78 -8.75
CA PHE A 302 -0.96 -7.22 -8.54
C PHE A 302 -1.73 -7.58 -7.27
N VAL A 303 -2.83 -8.31 -7.41
CA VAL A 303 -3.72 -8.62 -6.29
C VAL A 303 -3.43 -10.01 -5.71
N VAL A 304 -3.17 -10.05 -4.40
CA VAL A 304 -2.96 -11.28 -3.64
C VAL A 304 -4.15 -11.51 -2.71
N PHE A 305 -4.90 -12.57 -2.94
CA PHE A 305 -5.94 -13.05 -2.03
C PHE A 305 -5.36 -14.12 -1.12
N ALA A 306 -5.06 -13.79 0.13
CA ALA A 306 -4.56 -14.76 1.11
C ALA A 306 -5.72 -15.30 1.96
N THR A 307 -5.90 -16.62 1.98
CA THR A 307 -7.05 -17.24 2.66
C THR A 307 -6.70 -18.60 3.27
N ASN A 308 -7.36 -18.97 4.34
CA ASN A 308 -7.31 -20.31 4.91
C ASN A 308 -8.49 -21.21 4.46
N LEU A 309 -9.34 -20.69 3.60
CA LEU A 309 -10.47 -21.40 3.01
C LEU A 309 -10.09 -21.96 1.64
N ASP A 310 -10.80 -22.99 1.19
CA ASP A 310 -10.64 -23.49 -0.18
C ASP A 310 -11.22 -22.46 -1.16
N PRO A 311 -10.50 -22.01 -2.20
CA PRO A 311 -11.00 -21.08 -3.18
C PRO A 311 -12.33 -21.47 -3.82
N SER A 312 -12.60 -22.77 -3.98
CA SER A 312 -13.84 -23.28 -4.54
C SER A 312 -15.07 -23.02 -3.66
N THR A 313 -14.86 -22.74 -2.37
CA THR A 313 -15.93 -22.38 -1.42
C THR A 313 -16.19 -20.87 -1.37
N LEU A 314 -15.27 -20.06 -1.89
CA LEU A 314 -15.30 -18.60 -1.84
C LEU A 314 -15.93 -17.98 -3.09
N ALA A 315 -15.79 -18.65 -4.23
CA ALA A 315 -16.19 -18.10 -5.51
C ALA A 315 -16.73 -19.21 -6.44
N ASP A 316 -17.60 -18.81 -7.34
CA ASP A 316 -18.05 -19.67 -8.42
C ASP A 316 -16.93 -19.93 -9.47
N GLU A 317 -17.15 -20.90 -10.33
CA GLU A 317 -16.19 -21.29 -11.37
C GLU A 317 -15.90 -20.13 -12.33
N ALA A 318 -16.92 -19.31 -12.64
CA ALA A 318 -16.78 -18.20 -13.56
C ALA A 318 -15.81 -17.13 -13.02
N PHE A 319 -15.82 -16.91 -11.71
CA PHE A 319 -14.89 -15.99 -11.07
C PHE A 319 -13.50 -16.60 -10.88
N LEU A 320 -13.42 -17.89 -10.48
CA LEU A 320 -12.14 -18.57 -10.31
C LEU A 320 -11.30 -18.62 -11.60
N ARG A 321 -11.94 -18.51 -12.77
CA ARG A 321 -11.24 -18.38 -14.06
C ARG A 321 -10.51 -17.04 -14.20
N ARG A 322 -10.95 -15.97 -13.53
CA ARG A 322 -10.30 -14.65 -13.57
C ARG A 322 -9.03 -14.57 -12.72
N ILE A 323 -8.93 -15.42 -11.69
CA ILE A 323 -7.71 -15.55 -10.90
C ILE A 323 -6.96 -16.78 -11.41
N HIS A 324 -6.06 -16.55 -12.38
CA HIS A 324 -5.38 -17.62 -13.08
C HIS A 324 -4.45 -18.44 -12.18
N ASN A 325 -3.86 -17.80 -11.18
CA ASN A 325 -2.85 -18.40 -10.33
C ASN A 325 -3.44 -18.76 -8.96
N LYS A 326 -3.29 -20.04 -8.58
CA LYS A 326 -3.74 -20.57 -7.29
C LYS A 326 -2.58 -21.35 -6.68
N VAL A 327 -1.97 -20.80 -5.64
CA VAL A 327 -0.79 -21.35 -4.99
C VAL A 327 -1.19 -21.88 -3.61
N LYS A 328 -1.08 -23.18 -3.43
CA LYS A 328 -1.34 -23.81 -2.13
C LYS A 328 -0.09 -23.74 -1.27
N VAL A 329 -0.25 -23.17 -0.08
CA VAL A 329 0.80 -23.13 0.96
C VAL A 329 0.42 -24.14 2.04
N ASP A 330 1.06 -25.31 2.01
CA ASP A 330 0.75 -26.40 2.91
C ASP A 330 1.64 -26.40 4.16
N TYR A 331 1.49 -27.40 5.00
CA TYR A 331 2.34 -27.64 6.15
C TYR A 331 3.81 -27.80 5.73
N VAL A 332 4.72 -27.42 6.62
CA VAL A 332 6.16 -27.53 6.35
C VAL A 332 6.67 -28.95 6.60
N SER A 333 7.72 -29.32 5.87
CA SER A 333 8.44 -30.58 6.11
C SER A 333 9.23 -30.51 7.44
N PRO A 334 9.62 -31.67 8.01
CA PRO A 334 10.51 -31.68 9.18
C PRO A 334 11.81 -30.88 8.95
N GLU A 335 12.39 -30.95 7.76
CA GLU A 335 13.61 -30.22 7.40
C GLU A 335 13.38 -28.71 7.35
N GLN A 336 12.27 -28.29 6.77
CA GLN A 336 11.87 -26.86 6.75
C GLN A 336 11.58 -26.36 8.16
N PHE A 337 10.91 -27.15 8.99
CA PHE A 337 10.64 -26.82 10.40
C PHE A 337 11.95 -26.63 11.18
N GLN A 338 12.92 -27.53 11.00
CA GLN A 338 14.27 -27.45 11.57
C GLN A 338 14.96 -26.15 11.15
N GLU A 339 14.90 -25.82 9.87
CA GLU A 339 15.57 -24.62 9.33
C GLU A 339 14.91 -23.34 9.84
N ILE A 340 13.57 -23.28 9.93
CA ILE A 340 12.87 -22.15 10.53
C ILE A 340 13.31 -21.98 12.00
N PHE A 341 13.33 -23.08 12.74
CA PHE A 341 13.72 -23.07 14.16
C PHE A 341 15.18 -22.62 14.34
N ARG A 342 16.08 -23.10 13.49
CA ARG A 342 17.51 -22.73 13.49
C ARG A 342 17.68 -21.22 13.29
N ARG A 343 17.04 -20.65 12.26
CA ARG A 343 17.08 -19.20 11.97
C ARG A 343 16.56 -18.36 13.14
N LEU A 344 15.51 -18.82 13.80
CA LEU A 344 14.95 -18.14 14.99
C LEU A 344 15.92 -18.22 16.18
N CYS A 345 16.56 -19.37 16.40
CA CYS A 345 17.58 -19.50 17.45
C CYS A 345 18.73 -18.51 17.21
N GLU A 346 19.24 -18.41 15.97
CA GLU A 346 20.27 -17.43 15.59
C GLU A 346 19.80 -15.98 15.84
N GLN A 347 18.58 -15.66 15.41
CA GLN A 347 18.00 -14.31 15.57
C GLN A 347 17.86 -13.89 17.03
N TYR A 348 17.51 -14.84 17.91
CA TYR A 348 17.27 -14.56 19.33
C TYR A 348 18.42 -14.94 20.26
N GLY A 349 19.57 -15.38 19.71
CA GLY A 349 20.74 -15.75 20.51
C GLY A 349 20.56 -17.00 21.36
N LEU A 350 19.68 -17.92 20.93
CA LEU A 350 19.46 -19.22 21.59
C LEU A 350 20.39 -20.27 21.00
N PRO A 351 21.01 -21.14 21.82
CA PRO A 351 21.79 -22.26 21.31
C PRO A 351 20.87 -23.23 20.54
N TYR A 352 21.14 -23.40 19.26
CA TYR A 352 20.40 -24.35 18.44
C TYR A 352 20.94 -25.76 18.60
N GLU A 353 20.07 -26.73 18.85
CA GLU A 353 20.37 -28.13 18.96
C GLU A 353 19.35 -28.96 18.17
N ARG A 354 19.78 -29.59 17.09
CA ARG A 354 18.90 -30.36 16.20
C ARG A 354 18.06 -31.40 16.93
N ALA A 355 18.67 -32.13 17.87
CA ALA A 355 17.99 -33.17 18.65
C ALA A 355 16.82 -32.62 19.50
N MET A 356 16.92 -31.37 19.97
CA MET A 356 15.82 -30.74 20.70
C MET A 356 14.66 -30.40 19.77
N VAL A 357 14.93 -29.98 18.55
CA VAL A 357 13.88 -29.71 17.55
C VAL A 357 13.25 -31.00 17.06
N ASP A 358 14.02 -32.08 16.88
CA ASP A 358 13.46 -33.42 16.60
C ASP A 358 12.54 -33.89 17.73
N THR A 359 12.92 -33.61 18.97
CA THR A 359 12.07 -33.87 20.15
C THR A 359 10.77 -33.09 20.10
N LEU A 360 10.82 -31.80 19.74
CA LEU A 360 9.63 -30.95 19.56
C LEU A 360 8.72 -31.50 18.46
N ILE A 361 9.29 -31.88 17.31
CA ILE A 361 8.53 -32.48 16.19
C ILE A 361 7.81 -33.75 16.65
N ALA A 362 8.49 -34.61 17.42
CA ALA A 362 7.90 -35.81 17.98
C ALA A 362 6.77 -35.50 18.99
N MET A 363 6.96 -34.51 19.86
CA MET A 363 5.92 -34.03 20.78
C MET A 363 4.69 -33.53 20.03
N LEU A 364 4.89 -32.66 19.01
CA LEU A 364 3.80 -32.12 18.21
C LEU A 364 2.95 -33.21 17.56
N GLY A 365 3.59 -34.22 16.97
CA GLY A 365 2.89 -35.34 16.33
C GLY A 365 2.24 -36.30 17.31
N ASN A 366 2.99 -36.78 18.31
CA ASN A 366 2.56 -37.89 19.16
C ASN A 366 1.69 -37.44 20.35
N GLU A 367 2.02 -36.31 20.99
CA GLU A 367 1.33 -35.87 22.19
C GLU A 367 0.20 -34.88 21.89
N TRP A 368 0.41 -33.98 20.90
CA TRP A 368 -0.54 -32.90 20.60
C TRP A 368 -1.34 -33.15 19.31
N ASN A 369 -1.01 -34.16 18.53
CA ASN A 369 -1.65 -34.47 17.23
C ASN A 369 -1.74 -33.23 16.30
N GLN A 370 -0.66 -32.44 16.24
CA GLN A 370 -0.57 -31.24 15.44
C GLN A 370 0.33 -31.46 14.21
N PRO A 371 -0.11 -31.03 13.03
CA PRO A 371 0.77 -30.99 11.86
C PRO A 371 1.83 -29.89 12.03
N LEU A 372 2.93 -29.99 11.30
CA LEU A 372 4.03 -29.02 11.38
C LEU A 372 3.63 -27.71 10.65
N ARG A 373 3.33 -26.69 11.42
CA ARG A 373 3.00 -25.35 10.92
C ARG A 373 4.21 -24.43 10.99
N ALA A 374 4.39 -23.59 9.99
CA ALA A 374 5.51 -22.65 9.91
C ALA A 374 5.54 -21.61 11.06
N CYS A 375 4.40 -21.35 11.70
CA CYS A 375 4.31 -20.43 12.84
C CYS A 375 4.80 -21.04 14.16
N TYR A 376 4.70 -22.35 14.35
CA TYR A 376 5.02 -23.01 15.62
C TYR A 376 6.44 -22.77 16.13
N PRO A 377 7.49 -22.82 15.30
CA PRO A 377 8.83 -22.50 15.76
C PRO A 377 8.92 -21.15 16.48
N LEU A 378 8.34 -20.10 15.88
CA LEU A 378 8.33 -18.75 16.48
C LEU A 378 7.52 -18.71 17.78
N ASP A 379 6.34 -19.32 17.78
CA ASP A 379 5.46 -19.35 18.94
C ASP A 379 6.10 -20.07 20.13
N VAL A 380 6.72 -21.23 19.88
CA VAL A 380 7.44 -22.02 20.89
C VAL A 380 8.66 -21.25 21.42
N VAL A 381 9.48 -20.68 20.55
CA VAL A 381 10.65 -19.87 20.95
C VAL A 381 10.22 -18.67 21.80
N ASN A 382 9.14 -18.00 21.42
CA ASN A 382 8.60 -16.89 22.20
C ASN A 382 8.10 -17.34 23.59
N GLN A 383 7.41 -18.48 23.69
CA GLN A 383 6.98 -19.04 24.98
C GLN A 383 8.17 -19.32 25.89
N ILE A 384 9.25 -19.90 25.37
CA ILE A 384 10.48 -20.16 26.13
C ILE A 384 11.09 -18.84 26.63
N ARG A 385 11.20 -17.83 25.75
CA ARG A 385 11.77 -16.53 26.08
C ARG A 385 10.95 -15.79 27.14
N TRP A 386 9.63 -15.75 26.98
CA TRP A 386 8.73 -15.09 27.94
C TRP A 386 8.73 -15.79 29.29
N SER A 387 8.74 -17.12 29.32
CA SER A 387 8.84 -17.89 30.56
C SER A 387 10.16 -17.64 31.30
N ALA A 388 11.27 -17.60 30.57
CA ALA A 388 12.59 -17.30 31.15
C ALA A 388 12.66 -15.85 31.64
N GLN A 389 12.18 -14.88 30.88
CA GLN A 389 12.10 -13.48 31.30
C GLN A 389 11.26 -13.28 32.56
N TYR A 390 10.10 -13.94 32.65
CA TYR A 390 9.24 -13.89 33.84
C TYR A 390 9.93 -14.48 35.07
N ALA A 391 10.71 -15.56 34.88
CA ALA A 391 11.46 -16.21 35.96
C ALA A 391 12.80 -15.50 36.30
N GLY A 392 13.18 -14.43 35.57
CA GLY A 392 14.47 -13.73 35.76
C GLY A 392 15.68 -14.60 35.37
N LYS A 393 15.53 -15.52 34.41
CA LYS A 393 16.53 -16.49 33.99
C LYS A 393 16.88 -16.30 32.49
N GLU A 394 18.04 -16.81 32.11
CA GLU A 394 18.37 -16.91 30.67
C GLU A 394 17.50 -17.98 29.99
N PRO A 395 17.03 -17.75 28.76
CA PRO A 395 16.25 -18.72 28.01
C PRO A 395 17.13 -19.90 27.58
N VAL A 396 16.67 -21.12 27.90
CA VAL A 396 17.38 -22.37 27.59
C VAL A 396 16.48 -23.27 26.78
N LEU A 397 17.04 -23.87 25.72
CA LEU A 397 16.37 -24.86 24.90
C LEU A 397 16.66 -26.27 25.43
N ASN A 398 15.69 -26.86 26.13
CA ASN A 398 15.77 -28.25 26.59
C ASN A 398 14.37 -28.89 26.56
N ARG A 399 14.29 -30.19 26.85
CA ARG A 399 13.03 -30.96 26.79
C ARG A 399 11.95 -30.38 27.75
N GLU A 400 12.35 -29.90 28.90
CA GLU A 400 11.42 -29.38 29.93
C GLU A 400 10.82 -28.06 29.46
N THR A 401 11.65 -27.11 28.96
CA THR A 401 11.21 -25.82 28.44
C THR A 401 10.37 -25.96 27.18
N LEU A 402 10.68 -26.93 26.30
CA LEU A 402 9.85 -27.28 25.14
C LEU A 402 8.48 -27.83 25.56
N ALA A 403 8.45 -28.77 26.50
CA ALA A 403 7.19 -29.33 27.00
C ALA A 403 6.32 -28.27 27.66
N GLN A 404 6.93 -27.39 28.48
CA GLN A 404 6.23 -26.25 29.08
C GLN A 404 5.69 -25.27 28.04
N ALA A 405 6.48 -24.94 27.01
CA ALA A 405 6.06 -24.07 25.93
C ALA A 405 4.87 -24.66 25.15
N CYS A 406 4.93 -25.96 24.82
CA CYS A 406 3.82 -26.66 24.19
C CYS A 406 2.56 -26.66 25.08
N HIS A 407 2.71 -26.94 26.37
CA HIS A 407 1.59 -26.93 27.31
C HIS A 407 0.93 -25.54 27.43
N ASN A 408 1.70 -24.46 27.37
CA ASN A 408 1.19 -23.11 27.41
C ASN A 408 0.51 -22.70 26.11
N TYR A 409 0.96 -23.25 24.97
CA TYR A 409 0.49 -22.82 23.65
C TYR A 409 -0.67 -23.65 23.11
N PHE A 410 -0.65 -24.97 23.31
CA PHE A 410 -1.68 -25.88 22.82
C PHE A 410 -2.75 -26.17 23.86
N LEU A 411 -3.99 -26.30 23.43
CA LEU A 411 -5.06 -26.80 24.28
C LEU A 411 -4.86 -28.28 24.55
N ALA A 412 -5.04 -28.72 25.80
CA ALA A 412 -4.90 -30.12 26.15
C ALA A 412 -5.83 -30.99 25.29
N PRO A 413 -5.35 -32.18 24.84
CA PRO A 413 -6.17 -33.08 24.06
C PRO A 413 -7.46 -33.45 24.85
N GLY A 414 -8.62 -33.08 24.28
CA GLY A 414 -9.93 -33.30 24.92
C GLY A 414 -10.66 -32.05 25.42
N GLN A 415 -10.01 -30.89 25.53
CA GLN A 415 -10.67 -29.61 25.75
C GLN A 415 -11.12 -29.01 24.40
N LYS A 416 -12.31 -29.42 23.93
CA LYS A 416 -12.99 -28.66 22.87
C LYS A 416 -13.38 -27.32 23.48
N ALA A 417 -12.87 -26.23 22.92
CA ALA A 417 -13.40 -24.90 23.21
C ALA A 417 -14.89 -24.88 22.83
N HIS A 418 -15.74 -24.81 23.79
CA HIS A 418 -17.15 -24.47 23.59
C HIS A 418 -17.24 -22.95 23.40
N TRP A 419 -17.18 -22.52 22.13
CA TRP A 419 -17.53 -21.17 21.69
C TRP A 419 -18.69 -21.21 20.74
#